data_cbe80f91cb34e195dc595f161f91f65b
#
_entry.id   cbe80f91cb34e195dc595f161f91f65b
#
_cell.length_a   1.000
_cell.length_b   1.000
_cell.length_c   1.000
_cell.angle_alpha   90.00
_cell.angle_beta   90.00
_cell.angle_gamma   90.00
#
_symmetry.space_group_name_H-M   'P 1'
#
loop_
_entity.id
_entity.type
_entity.pdbx_description
1 polymer ?
#
loop_
_entity_poly.entity_id
_entity_poly.type
_entity_poly.pdbx_seq_one_letter_code
_entity_poly.pdbx_strand_id
1 'polypeptide(L)'
;MQRLAQYLHEQGVRESAHVGVALPRGCDQIIAVLAIQWLGAAYVPISVEWPACRRSQVITLADIHFLIGDRTLGWPEEVDVLSVESEPVSDERPTPRVVSADSLAYLIFTSGSTGVPKGVAVSHGAAVNTIESVNRQHQINPQDTALALSALYFDLSVWDVFGVLSAGARLVLIPQQAQREAAIWLSLVQQHQVTVWNSVPALLEMMLLFNEQIFNEQDEQPPALPSLRVVMLSGDWIVPELPQRLRRFAPNAHCVASGGGHGSGYLVQLLDSRYSANRVVLGALRRAIA
;
A
#
# COMPACT_ATOMS: atom_id res chain seq x y z
N MET A 1 -4.00 -3.39 -16.14
CA MET A 1 -2.85 -4.09 -15.56
C MET A 1 -2.15 -4.99 -16.59
N GLN A 2 -2.79 -6.02 -17.19
CA GLN A 2 -2.13 -6.91 -18.17
C GLN A 2 -1.54 -6.16 -19.37
N ARG A 3 -2.22 -5.14 -19.91
CA ARG A 3 -1.68 -4.29 -21.00
C ARG A 3 -0.41 -3.56 -20.56
N LEU A 4 -0.39 -3.01 -19.35
CA LEU A 4 0.81 -2.37 -18.81
C LEU A 4 1.93 -3.38 -18.60
N ALA A 5 1.66 -4.59 -18.07
CA ALA A 5 2.66 -5.63 -17.93
C ALA A 5 3.27 -6.03 -19.28
N GLN A 6 2.44 -6.13 -20.32
CA GLN A 6 2.88 -6.39 -21.68
C GLN A 6 3.78 -5.25 -22.19
N TYR A 7 3.36 -4.00 -22.06
CA TYR A 7 4.17 -2.84 -22.44
C TYR A 7 5.52 -2.83 -21.70
N LEU A 8 5.52 -3.02 -20.37
CA LEU A 8 6.76 -3.09 -19.58
C LEU A 8 7.68 -4.23 -20.06
N HIS A 9 7.11 -5.38 -20.41
CA HIS A 9 7.88 -6.49 -20.96
C HIS A 9 8.52 -6.15 -22.30
N GLU A 10 7.81 -5.47 -23.20
CA GLU A 10 8.31 -4.97 -24.49
C GLU A 10 9.44 -3.95 -24.30
N GLN A 11 9.37 -3.11 -23.27
CA GLN A 11 10.42 -2.16 -22.90
C GLN A 11 11.64 -2.81 -22.24
N GLY A 12 11.64 -4.10 -22.00
CA GLY A 12 12.78 -4.82 -21.45
C GLY A 12 12.74 -5.10 -19.97
N VAL A 13 11.65 -4.78 -19.27
CA VAL A 13 11.49 -5.18 -17.86
C VAL A 13 11.42 -6.71 -17.75
N ARG A 14 12.26 -7.29 -16.90
CA ARG A 14 12.39 -8.74 -16.69
C ARG A 14 12.28 -9.07 -15.21
N GLU A 15 12.20 -10.36 -14.92
CA GLU A 15 12.26 -10.90 -13.57
C GLU A 15 13.48 -10.34 -12.81
N SER A 16 13.29 -10.04 -11.54
CA SER A 16 14.27 -9.43 -10.65
C SER A 16 14.70 -7.99 -10.99
N ALA A 17 14.14 -7.34 -12.01
CA ALA A 17 14.39 -5.92 -12.23
C ALA A 17 13.78 -5.09 -11.10
N HIS A 18 14.45 -3.99 -10.74
CA HIS A 18 13.89 -2.98 -9.85
C HIS A 18 13.23 -1.89 -10.68
N VAL A 19 11.93 -1.72 -10.50
CA VAL A 19 11.14 -0.74 -11.27
C VAL A 19 10.63 0.36 -10.34
N GLY A 20 11.04 1.59 -10.60
CA GLY A 20 10.55 2.77 -9.88
C GLY A 20 9.07 3.02 -10.16
N VAL A 21 8.29 3.38 -9.13
CA VAL A 21 6.89 3.81 -9.28
C VAL A 21 6.76 5.21 -8.69
N ALA A 22 6.71 6.21 -9.56
CA ALA A 22 6.61 7.63 -9.23
C ALA A 22 5.32 8.22 -9.81
N LEU A 23 4.21 7.74 -9.33
CA LEU A 23 2.87 8.14 -9.74
C LEU A 23 2.12 8.80 -8.56
N PRO A 24 1.21 9.74 -8.82
CA PRO A 24 0.28 10.22 -7.81
C PRO A 24 -0.62 9.09 -7.31
N ARG A 25 -1.22 9.26 -6.15
CA ARG A 25 -2.21 8.30 -5.64
C ARG A 25 -3.35 8.13 -6.64
N GLY A 26 -3.72 6.88 -6.89
CA GLY A 26 -4.80 6.57 -7.82
C GLY A 26 -4.73 5.13 -8.32
N CYS A 27 -5.64 4.81 -9.22
CA CYS A 27 -5.71 3.48 -9.84
C CYS A 27 -4.41 3.13 -10.59
N ASP A 28 -3.78 4.11 -11.24
CA ASP A 28 -2.57 3.89 -12.03
C ASP A 28 -1.40 3.41 -11.18
N GLN A 29 -1.29 3.92 -9.94
CA GLN A 29 -0.28 3.47 -8.99
C GLN A 29 -0.48 2.00 -8.61
N ILE A 30 -1.73 1.57 -8.41
CA ILE A 30 -2.07 0.17 -8.11
C ILE A 30 -1.86 -0.72 -9.33
N ILE A 31 -2.27 -0.26 -10.51
CA ILE A 31 -2.06 -0.97 -11.78
C ILE A 31 -0.57 -1.18 -12.03
N ALA A 32 0.25 -0.15 -11.76
CA ALA A 32 1.70 -0.22 -11.95
C ALA A 32 2.35 -1.28 -11.06
N VAL A 33 2.07 -1.28 -9.74
CA VAL A 33 2.67 -2.28 -8.85
C VAL A 33 2.22 -3.69 -9.18
N LEU A 34 0.96 -3.89 -9.55
CA LEU A 34 0.45 -5.19 -9.98
C LEU A 34 1.08 -5.66 -11.30
N ALA A 35 1.31 -4.75 -12.26
CA ALA A 35 1.95 -5.08 -13.54
C ALA A 35 3.42 -5.46 -13.35
N ILE A 36 4.14 -4.77 -12.48
CA ILE A 36 5.53 -5.09 -12.12
C ILE A 36 5.61 -6.49 -11.49
N GLN A 37 4.74 -6.76 -10.52
CA GLN A 37 4.68 -8.06 -9.85
C GLN A 37 4.28 -9.21 -10.81
N TRP A 38 3.46 -8.92 -11.82
CA TRP A 38 3.10 -9.89 -12.86
C TRP A 38 4.31 -10.40 -13.65
N LEU A 39 5.30 -9.53 -13.83
CA LEU A 39 6.55 -9.85 -14.54
C LEU A 39 7.63 -10.47 -13.62
N GLY A 40 7.36 -10.60 -12.32
CA GLY A 40 8.34 -11.09 -11.34
C GLY A 40 9.42 -10.05 -11.00
N ALA A 41 9.17 -8.78 -11.30
CA ALA A 41 10.04 -7.67 -10.94
C ALA A 41 9.66 -7.08 -9.57
N ALA A 42 10.58 -6.37 -8.93
CA ALA A 42 10.37 -5.70 -7.66
C ALA A 42 9.98 -4.23 -7.89
N TYR A 43 8.94 -3.74 -7.22
CA TYR A 43 8.62 -2.32 -7.29
C TYR A 43 9.35 -1.51 -6.21
N VAL A 44 9.72 -0.28 -6.57
CA VAL A 44 10.37 0.68 -5.68
C VAL A 44 9.54 1.98 -5.69
N PRO A 45 8.75 2.25 -4.66
CA PRO A 45 7.92 3.45 -4.63
C PRO A 45 8.76 4.70 -4.40
N ILE A 46 8.51 5.71 -5.22
CA ILE A 46 9.15 7.03 -5.15
C ILE A 46 8.06 8.08 -5.06
N SER A 47 8.10 8.93 -4.03
CA SER A 47 7.16 10.04 -3.95
C SER A 47 7.51 11.12 -4.96
N VAL A 48 6.52 11.57 -5.72
CA VAL A 48 6.65 12.71 -6.63
C VAL A 48 6.88 14.03 -5.87
N GLU A 49 6.51 14.08 -4.59
CA GLU A 49 6.69 15.23 -3.71
C GLU A 49 8.11 15.32 -3.10
N TRP A 50 8.93 14.28 -3.25
CA TRP A 50 10.31 14.33 -2.73
C TRP A 50 11.18 15.29 -3.56
N PRO A 51 12.13 15.97 -2.91
CA PRO A 51 13.13 16.76 -3.63
C PRO A 51 13.88 15.91 -4.66
N ALA A 52 14.28 16.54 -5.78
CA ALA A 52 14.97 15.82 -6.86
C ALA A 52 16.22 15.07 -6.38
N CYS A 53 17.02 15.66 -5.47
CA CYS A 53 18.19 15.01 -4.90
C CYS A 53 17.85 13.70 -4.17
N ARG A 54 16.72 13.66 -3.42
CA ARG A 54 16.29 12.44 -2.73
C ARG A 54 15.81 11.39 -3.73
N ARG A 55 15.08 11.79 -4.77
CA ARG A 55 14.64 10.88 -5.83
C ARG A 55 15.82 10.23 -6.52
N SER A 56 16.84 11.04 -6.92
CA SER A 56 18.06 10.52 -7.54
C SER A 56 18.84 9.59 -6.62
N GLN A 57 18.93 9.89 -5.32
CA GLN A 57 19.57 8.99 -4.35
C GLN A 57 18.88 7.63 -4.29
N VAL A 58 17.55 7.59 -4.24
CA VAL A 58 16.78 6.34 -4.21
C VAL A 58 16.98 5.56 -5.50
N ILE A 59 16.95 6.22 -6.66
CA ILE A 59 17.21 5.61 -7.97
C ILE A 59 18.58 4.92 -7.99
N THR A 60 19.63 5.63 -7.59
CA THR A 60 20.98 5.08 -7.55
C THR A 60 21.11 3.93 -6.55
N LEU A 61 20.59 4.10 -5.32
CA LEU A 61 20.70 3.08 -4.27
C LEU A 61 19.92 1.80 -4.58
N ALA A 62 18.82 1.92 -5.32
CA ALA A 62 18.00 0.78 -5.71
C ALA A 62 18.36 0.22 -7.08
N ASP A 63 19.35 0.77 -7.79
CA ASP A 63 19.74 0.35 -9.14
C ASP A 63 18.53 0.33 -10.11
N ILE A 64 17.81 1.46 -10.17
CA ILE A 64 16.60 1.59 -10.98
C ILE A 64 16.97 2.03 -12.39
N HIS A 65 16.68 1.19 -13.38
CA HIS A 65 16.81 1.51 -14.79
C HIS A 65 15.48 1.83 -15.46
N PHE A 66 14.37 1.33 -14.94
CA PHE A 66 13.00 1.58 -15.43
C PHE A 66 12.18 2.28 -14.36
N LEU A 67 11.46 3.33 -14.75
CA LEU A 67 10.60 4.09 -13.84
C LEU A 67 9.26 4.37 -14.50
N ILE A 68 8.17 4.05 -13.82
CA ILE A 68 6.83 4.42 -14.25
C ILE A 68 6.48 5.76 -13.62
N GLY A 69 6.32 6.80 -14.43
CA GLY A 69 6.08 8.15 -13.92
C GLY A 69 5.99 9.22 -15.00
N ASP A 70 5.93 10.47 -14.56
CA ASP A 70 5.89 11.63 -15.43
C ASP A 70 7.31 12.07 -15.82
N ARG A 71 7.58 12.08 -17.13
CA ARG A 71 8.87 12.49 -17.71
C ARG A 71 9.25 13.94 -17.38
N THR A 72 8.28 14.80 -17.13
CA THR A 72 8.50 16.24 -16.88
C THR A 72 9.11 16.53 -15.51
N LEU A 73 9.14 15.55 -14.60
CA LEU A 73 9.68 15.74 -13.24
C LEU A 73 11.22 15.74 -13.15
N GLY A 74 11.93 15.58 -14.28
CA GLY A 74 13.40 15.60 -14.33
C GLY A 74 14.00 14.38 -13.60
N TRP A 75 14.22 13.32 -14.33
CA TRP A 75 14.85 12.08 -13.86
C TRP A 75 16.29 12.00 -14.38
N PRO A 76 17.18 11.19 -13.77
CA PRO A 76 18.50 10.90 -14.33
C PRO A 76 18.39 10.35 -15.77
N GLU A 77 19.37 10.70 -16.63
CA GLU A 77 19.36 10.30 -18.04
C GLU A 77 19.46 8.78 -18.25
N GLU A 78 20.02 8.07 -17.27
CA GLU A 78 20.19 6.62 -17.29
C GLU A 78 18.90 5.83 -17.00
N VAL A 79 17.79 6.54 -16.68
CA VAL A 79 16.52 5.93 -16.32
C VAL A 79 15.52 6.04 -17.47
N ASP A 80 15.05 4.91 -17.93
CA ASP A 80 13.96 4.84 -18.90
C ASP A 80 12.62 5.13 -18.20
N VAL A 81 12.08 6.32 -18.45
CA VAL A 81 10.78 6.73 -17.90
C VAL A 81 9.65 6.24 -18.79
N LEU A 82 8.81 5.39 -18.23
CA LEU A 82 7.69 4.72 -18.89
C LEU A 82 6.36 5.35 -18.45
N SER A 83 5.40 5.45 -19.37
CA SER A 83 4.06 5.95 -19.06
C SER A 83 3.09 4.80 -18.82
N VAL A 84 2.21 4.96 -17.84
CA VAL A 84 1.13 4.03 -17.56
C VAL A 84 0.07 3.98 -18.65
N GLU A 85 -0.05 5.07 -19.42
CA GLU A 85 -0.99 5.23 -20.54
C GLU A 85 -0.47 4.62 -21.86
N SER A 86 0.80 4.17 -21.87
CA SER A 86 1.38 3.61 -23.09
C SER A 86 0.73 2.27 -23.45
N GLU A 87 0.51 2.10 -24.74
CA GLU A 87 -0.07 0.89 -25.31
C GLU A 87 1.03 -0.07 -25.76
N PRO A 88 0.84 -1.37 -25.54
CA PRO A 88 1.75 -2.38 -26.08
C PRO A 88 1.66 -2.43 -27.62
N VAL A 89 2.77 -2.78 -28.25
CA VAL A 89 2.86 -2.86 -29.72
C VAL A 89 2.40 -4.22 -30.23
N SER A 90 2.61 -5.28 -29.45
CA SER A 90 2.22 -6.65 -29.80
C SER A 90 0.91 -7.09 -29.12
N ASP A 91 0.28 -8.12 -29.66
CA ASP A 91 -0.88 -8.78 -29.03
C ASP A 91 -0.47 -9.91 -28.08
N GLU A 92 0.82 -10.21 -27.97
CA GLU A 92 1.36 -11.28 -27.14
C GLU A 92 1.38 -10.88 -25.66
N ARG A 93 0.46 -11.44 -24.87
CA ARG A 93 0.33 -11.13 -23.45
C ARG A 93 1.27 -12.01 -22.63
N PRO A 94 2.16 -11.41 -21.80
CA PRO A 94 3.01 -12.19 -20.92
C PRO A 94 2.17 -12.92 -19.89
N THR A 95 2.48 -14.19 -19.67
CA THR A 95 1.90 -14.95 -18.56
C THR A 95 2.54 -14.51 -17.25
N PRO A 96 1.79 -14.58 -16.11
CA PRO A 96 2.35 -14.24 -14.81
C PRO A 96 3.55 -15.13 -14.49
N ARG A 97 4.64 -14.52 -14.07
CA ARG A 97 5.85 -15.24 -13.69
C ARG A 97 5.67 -15.94 -12.37
N VAL A 98 6.16 -17.18 -12.29
CA VAL A 98 6.30 -17.91 -11.04
C VAL A 98 7.66 -17.55 -10.47
N VAL A 99 7.67 -16.83 -9.37
CA VAL A 99 8.90 -16.42 -8.70
C VAL A 99 9.15 -17.22 -7.42
N SER A 100 10.41 -17.30 -6.99
CA SER A 100 10.75 -17.89 -5.70
C SER A 100 10.19 -17.05 -4.55
N ALA A 101 9.87 -17.71 -3.44
CA ALA A 101 9.50 -17.00 -2.20
C ALA A 101 10.61 -16.07 -1.69
N ASP A 102 11.86 -16.39 -2.00
CA ASP A 102 13.04 -15.58 -1.62
C ASP A 102 13.31 -14.42 -2.58
N SER A 103 12.66 -14.39 -3.76
CA SER A 103 12.78 -13.28 -4.69
C SER A 103 12.22 -11.99 -4.09
N LEU A 104 12.85 -10.86 -4.43
CA LEU A 104 12.46 -9.55 -3.94
C LEU A 104 11.08 -9.16 -4.49
N ALA A 105 10.16 -8.80 -3.60
CA ALA A 105 8.86 -8.27 -3.98
C ALA A 105 8.88 -6.74 -4.10
N TYR A 106 9.49 -6.07 -3.15
CA TYR A 106 9.59 -4.62 -3.14
C TYR A 106 10.77 -4.12 -2.30
N LEU A 107 11.13 -2.85 -2.56
CA LEU A 107 12.15 -2.12 -1.84
C LEU A 107 11.59 -0.76 -1.41
N ILE A 108 11.35 -0.57 -0.11
CA ILE A 108 10.82 0.67 0.45
C ILE A 108 11.92 1.42 1.18
N PHE A 109 12.08 2.73 0.89
CA PHE A 109 13.09 3.57 1.48
C PHE A 109 12.54 4.39 2.66
N THR A 110 13.19 4.26 3.80
CA THR A 110 12.90 5.04 5.01
C THR A 110 13.94 6.14 5.20
N SER A 111 13.59 7.17 5.99
CA SER A 111 14.55 8.21 6.39
C SER A 111 15.60 7.59 7.33
N GLY A 112 16.82 7.41 6.85
CA GLY A 112 17.93 6.99 7.70
C GLY A 112 18.31 8.07 8.72
N SER A 113 18.71 7.67 9.93
CA SER A 113 19.20 8.58 10.98
C SER A 113 20.44 9.39 10.55
N THR A 114 21.15 8.95 9.52
CA THR A 114 22.33 9.59 8.91
C THR A 114 22.01 10.53 7.76
N GLY A 115 20.72 10.76 7.44
CA GLY A 115 20.29 11.56 6.28
C GLY A 115 20.31 10.79 4.95
N VAL A 116 20.98 9.64 4.86
CA VAL A 116 20.95 8.79 3.67
C VAL A 116 19.76 7.83 3.77
N PRO A 117 18.91 7.74 2.71
CA PRO A 117 17.80 6.80 2.69
C PRO A 117 18.28 5.34 2.89
N LYS A 118 17.57 4.59 3.74
CA LYS A 118 17.81 3.15 3.91
C LYS A 118 16.72 2.35 3.23
N GLY A 119 17.10 1.47 2.31
CA GLY A 119 16.20 0.56 1.63
C GLY A 119 15.91 -0.68 2.49
N VAL A 120 14.63 -0.98 2.67
CA VAL A 120 14.13 -2.20 3.29
C VAL A 120 13.67 -3.13 2.18
N ALA A 121 14.44 -4.18 1.94
CA ALA A 121 14.15 -5.19 0.93
C ALA A 121 13.27 -6.28 1.54
N VAL A 122 12.13 -6.58 0.89
CA VAL A 122 11.17 -7.57 1.36
C VAL A 122 10.90 -8.58 0.27
N SER A 123 11.05 -9.87 0.60
CA SER A 123 10.80 -10.97 -0.32
C SER A 123 9.32 -11.27 -0.48
N HIS A 124 8.95 -11.95 -1.56
CA HIS A 124 7.58 -12.42 -1.79
C HIS A 124 7.06 -13.30 -0.65
N GLY A 125 7.88 -14.21 -0.15
CA GLY A 125 7.50 -15.09 0.97
C GLY A 125 7.18 -14.30 2.24
N ALA A 126 8.02 -13.33 2.59
CA ALA A 126 7.80 -12.49 3.76
C ALA A 126 6.52 -11.64 3.63
N ALA A 127 6.32 -11.00 2.47
CA ALA A 127 5.14 -10.19 2.19
C ALA A 127 3.85 -11.02 2.28
N VAL A 128 3.80 -12.18 1.60
CA VAL A 128 2.63 -13.06 1.59
C VAL A 128 2.32 -13.61 2.97
N ASN A 129 3.33 -14.06 3.71
CA ASN A 129 3.13 -14.55 5.09
C ASN A 129 2.45 -13.52 5.97
N THR A 130 2.88 -12.26 5.89
CA THR A 130 2.26 -11.16 6.65
C THR A 130 0.83 -10.88 6.18
N ILE A 131 0.62 -10.74 4.89
CA ILE A 131 -0.70 -10.47 4.29
C ILE A 131 -1.70 -11.55 4.72
N GLU A 132 -1.34 -12.83 4.56
CA GLU A 132 -2.22 -13.94 4.92
C GLU A 132 -2.48 -14.02 6.42
N SER A 133 -1.46 -13.74 7.24
CA SER A 133 -1.62 -13.71 8.69
C SER A 133 -2.61 -12.63 9.13
N VAL A 134 -2.48 -11.41 8.61
CA VAL A 134 -3.39 -10.29 8.88
C VAL A 134 -4.80 -10.63 8.39
N ASN A 135 -4.94 -11.11 7.14
CA ASN A 135 -6.23 -11.45 6.57
C ASN A 135 -6.95 -12.54 7.37
N ARG A 136 -6.21 -13.57 7.82
CA ARG A 136 -6.75 -14.65 8.65
C ARG A 136 -7.14 -14.16 10.04
N GLN A 137 -6.26 -13.41 10.71
CA GLN A 137 -6.48 -12.92 12.06
C GLN A 137 -7.71 -12.02 12.14
N HIS A 138 -7.92 -11.18 11.14
CA HIS A 138 -9.01 -10.21 11.10
C HIS A 138 -10.18 -10.65 10.22
N GLN A 139 -10.14 -11.89 9.72
CA GLN A 139 -11.19 -12.49 8.87
C GLN A 139 -11.57 -11.58 7.70
N ILE A 140 -10.55 -11.01 7.04
CA ILE A 140 -10.75 -10.17 5.86
C ILE A 140 -11.32 -11.02 4.72
N ASN A 141 -12.38 -10.53 4.09
CA ASN A 141 -13.19 -11.30 3.14
C ASN A 141 -13.78 -10.38 2.04
N PRO A 142 -14.42 -10.95 0.99
CA PRO A 142 -14.93 -10.16 -0.14
C PRO A 142 -16.01 -9.11 0.19
N GLN A 143 -16.63 -9.18 1.37
CA GLN A 143 -17.62 -8.20 1.83
C GLN A 143 -16.95 -6.96 2.44
N ASP A 144 -15.65 -7.03 2.71
CA ASP A 144 -14.93 -5.91 3.29
C ASP A 144 -14.63 -4.80 2.29
N THR A 145 -14.53 -3.62 2.85
CA THR A 145 -14.08 -2.42 2.15
C THR A 145 -13.03 -1.73 3.00
N ALA A 146 -11.83 -1.53 2.46
CA ALA A 146 -10.76 -0.81 3.13
C ALA A 146 -10.50 0.55 2.48
N LEU A 147 -10.01 1.51 3.27
CA LEU A 147 -9.59 2.82 2.78
C LEU A 147 -8.07 2.84 2.63
N ALA A 148 -7.55 3.17 1.45
CA ALA A 148 -6.12 3.26 1.17
C ALA A 148 -5.54 4.55 1.76
N LEU A 149 -5.20 4.55 3.04
CA LEU A 149 -4.67 5.71 3.75
C LEU A 149 -3.18 5.88 3.59
N SER A 150 -2.44 4.77 3.57
CA SER A 150 -0.99 4.80 3.54
C SER A 150 -0.46 5.16 2.15
N ALA A 151 0.61 5.98 2.12
CA ALA A 151 1.31 6.23 0.87
C ALA A 151 2.08 4.97 0.44
N LEU A 152 2.26 4.78 -0.87
CA LEU A 152 2.89 3.58 -1.42
C LEU A 152 4.32 3.35 -0.89
N TYR A 153 5.02 4.42 -0.50
CA TYR A 153 6.36 4.36 0.10
C TYR A 153 6.37 4.08 1.61
N PHE A 154 5.23 3.71 2.20
CA PHE A 154 5.10 3.15 3.55
C PHE A 154 4.67 1.68 3.48
N ASP A 155 5.24 0.85 4.33
CA ASP A 155 4.99 -0.60 4.36
C ASP A 155 3.53 -1.00 4.63
N LEU A 156 2.76 -0.16 5.33
CA LEU A 156 1.32 -0.35 5.52
C LEU A 156 0.55 -0.43 4.20
N SER A 157 1.01 0.27 3.17
CA SER A 157 0.39 0.26 1.83
C SER A 157 0.41 -1.13 1.19
N VAL A 158 1.35 -1.98 1.58
CA VAL A 158 1.46 -3.35 1.04
C VAL A 158 0.22 -4.16 1.39
N TRP A 159 -0.24 -4.07 2.66
CA TRP A 159 -1.49 -4.71 3.04
C TRP A 159 -2.69 -4.00 2.42
N ASP A 160 -2.72 -2.67 2.38
CA ASP A 160 -3.82 -1.91 1.75
C ASP A 160 -4.07 -2.39 0.32
N VAL A 161 -3.01 -2.59 -0.47
CA VAL A 161 -3.13 -3.03 -1.87
C VAL A 161 -3.30 -4.55 -1.96
N PHE A 162 -2.28 -5.29 -1.56
CA PHE A 162 -2.22 -6.73 -1.84
C PHE A 162 -3.08 -7.53 -0.86
N GLY A 163 -3.17 -7.14 0.39
CA GLY A 163 -3.98 -7.81 1.40
C GLY A 163 -5.47 -7.70 1.10
N VAL A 164 -5.93 -6.49 0.80
CA VAL A 164 -7.33 -6.24 0.46
C VAL A 164 -7.73 -6.94 -0.83
N LEU A 165 -6.95 -6.74 -1.90
CA LEU A 165 -7.27 -7.32 -3.20
C LEU A 165 -7.18 -8.86 -3.21
N SER A 166 -6.20 -9.45 -2.49
CA SER A 166 -6.09 -10.92 -2.40
C SER A 166 -7.24 -11.58 -1.65
N ALA A 167 -7.88 -10.85 -0.75
CA ALA A 167 -9.10 -11.31 -0.07
C ALA A 167 -10.37 -11.15 -0.93
N GLY A 168 -10.27 -10.55 -2.13
CA GLY A 168 -11.42 -10.20 -2.96
C GLY A 168 -12.21 -9.01 -2.41
N ALA A 169 -11.66 -8.27 -1.46
CA ALA A 169 -12.26 -7.11 -0.83
C ALA A 169 -12.12 -5.85 -1.70
N ARG A 170 -12.85 -4.81 -1.37
CA ARG A 170 -12.81 -3.52 -2.08
C ARG A 170 -11.78 -2.58 -1.45
N LEU A 171 -11.03 -1.89 -2.29
CA LEU A 171 -10.11 -0.83 -1.89
C LEU A 171 -10.64 0.52 -2.37
N VAL A 172 -10.93 1.43 -1.45
CA VAL A 172 -11.32 2.81 -1.73
C VAL A 172 -10.07 3.67 -1.75
N LEU A 173 -9.81 4.34 -2.86
CA LEU A 173 -8.64 5.19 -3.02
C LEU A 173 -8.96 6.63 -2.62
N ILE A 174 -8.03 7.26 -1.90
CA ILE A 174 -8.09 8.67 -1.55
C ILE A 174 -7.46 9.47 -2.68
N PRO A 175 -8.14 10.52 -3.21
CA PRO A 175 -7.53 11.41 -4.19
C PRO A 175 -6.24 12.05 -3.67
N GLN A 176 -5.25 12.26 -4.55
CA GLN A 176 -3.95 12.83 -4.20
C GLN A 176 -4.10 14.15 -3.41
N GLN A 177 -5.05 15.00 -3.80
CA GLN A 177 -5.29 16.31 -3.18
C GLN A 177 -5.87 16.19 -1.77
N ALA A 178 -6.56 15.09 -1.47
CA ALA A 178 -7.28 14.85 -0.21
C ALA A 178 -6.52 13.97 0.79
N GLN A 179 -5.25 13.68 0.54
CA GLN A 179 -4.46 12.76 1.36
C GLN A 179 -4.24 13.24 2.81
N ARG A 180 -4.53 14.50 3.12
CA ARG A 180 -4.44 15.09 4.47
C ARG A 180 -5.76 15.72 4.94
N GLU A 181 -6.88 15.36 4.31
CA GLU A 181 -8.18 15.95 4.58
C GLU A 181 -9.10 14.97 5.32
N ALA A 182 -9.14 15.10 6.64
CA ALA A 182 -9.97 14.24 7.51
C ALA A 182 -11.47 14.27 7.14
N ALA A 183 -11.97 15.39 6.66
CA ALA A 183 -13.33 15.54 6.16
C ALA A 183 -13.63 14.59 4.98
N ILE A 184 -12.70 14.52 4.04
CA ILE A 184 -12.84 13.62 2.89
C ILE A 184 -12.76 12.16 3.32
N TRP A 185 -11.85 11.81 4.25
CA TRP A 185 -11.75 10.44 4.75
C TRP A 185 -13.05 10.01 5.44
N LEU A 186 -13.62 10.87 6.30
CA LEU A 186 -14.90 10.61 6.96
C LEU A 186 -16.01 10.38 5.93
N SER A 187 -16.11 11.26 4.93
CA SER A 187 -17.10 11.14 3.85
C SER A 187 -16.94 9.82 3.08
N LEU A 188 -15.70 9.44 2.72
CA LEU A 188 -15.43 8.18 2.03
C LEU A 188 -15.79 6.97 2.88
N VAL A 189 -15.47 6.99 4.20
CA VAL A 189 -15.85 5.91 5.12
C VAL A 189 -17.37 5.71 5.14
N GLN A 190 -18.13 6.79 5.22
CA GLN A 190 -19.60 6.74 5.23
C GLN A 190 -20.19 6.33 3.88
N GLN A 191 -19.72 6.96 2.80
CA GLN A 191 -20.26 6.74 1.45
C GLN A 191 -20.01 5.29 0.98
N HIS A 192 -18.82 4.77 1.23
CA HIS A 192 -18.42 3.43 0.76
C HIS A 192 -18.61 2.34 1.80
N GLN A 193 -19.19 2.68 2.97
CA GLN A 193 -19.40 1.75 4.08
C GLN A 193 -18.11 0.98 4.41
N VAL A 194 -17.01 1.73 4.62
CA VAL A 194 -15.69 1.15 4.91
C VAL A 194 -15.76 0.32 6.19
N THR A 195 -15.27 -0.91 6.10
CA THR A 195 -15.29 -1.89 7.21
C THR A 195 -13.93 -2.04 7.89
N VAL A 196 -12.85 -1.72 7.16
CA VAL A 196 -11.48 -1.87 7.66
C VAL A 196 -10.71 -0.57 7.48
N TRP A 197 -10.12 -0.11 8.58
CA TRP A 197 -9.21 1.04 8.63
C TRP A 197 -7.81 0.55 8.98
N ASN A 198 -6.79 0.97 8.22
CA ASN A 198 -5.39 0.65 8.47
C ASN A 198 -4.54 1.91 8.35
N SER A 199 -3.92 2.36 9.46
CA SER A 199 -3.10 3.57 9.44
C SER A 199 -2.17 3.69 10.65
N VAL A 200 -1.34 4.75 10.63
CA VAL A 200 -0.70 5.24 11.84
C VAL A 200 -1.76 5.90 12.77
N PRO A 201 -1.57 5.88 14.10
CA PRO A 201 -2.52 6.43 15.07
C PRO A 201 -2.92 7.88 14.80
N ALA A 202 -1.97 8.71 14.37
CA ALA A 202 -2.18 10.13 14.11
C ALA A 202 -3.28 10.40 13.06
N LEU A 203 -3.40 9.56 12.01
CA LEU A 203 -4.43 9.74 10.99
C LEU A 203 -5.83 9.42 11.53
N LEU A 204 -5.95 8.38 12.36
CA LEU A 204 -7.21 8.09 13.03
C LEU A 204 -7.60 9.23 13.98
N GLU A 205 -6.63 9.72 14.74
CA GLU A 205 -6.84 10.85 15.66
C GLU A 205 -7.33 12.10 14.93
N MET A 206 -6.72 12.44 13.80
CA MET A 206 -7.17 13.56 12.95
C MET A 206 -8.63 13.39 12.51
N MET A 207 -9.02 12.20 12.07
CA MET A 207 -10.40 11.93 11.66
C MET A 207 -11.37 12.05 12.83
N LEU A 208 -11.02 11.51 14.00
CA LEU A 208 -11.88 11.59 15.19
C LEU A 208 -12.01 13.03 15.70
N LEU A 209 -10.92 13.80 15.73
CA LEU A 209 -10.94 15.22 16.10
C LEU A 209 -11.86 16.03 15.19
N PHE A 210 -11.75 15.83 13.87
CA PHE A 210 -12.61 16.48 12.91
C PHE A 210 -14.09 16.13 13.13
N ASN A 211 -14.38 14.85 13.38
CA ASN A 211 -15.73 14.38 13.64
C ASN A 211 -16.31 14.97 14.94
N GLU A 212 -15.48 15.08 15.99
CA GLU A 212 -15.86 15.70 17.27
C GLU A 212 -16.13 17.21 17.14
N GLN A 213 -15.39 17.92 16.28
CA GLN A 213 -15.59 19.34 16.02
C GLN A 213 -16.92 19.62 15.31
N ILE A 214 -17.24 18.88 14.26
CA ILE A 214 -18.52 19.01 13.55
C ILE A 214 -19.69 18.79 14.52
N PHE A 215 -19.58 17.80 15.41
CA PHE A 215 -20.60 17.49 16.38
C PHE A 215 -20.87 18.66 17.36
N ASN A 216 -19.80 19.28 17.87
CA ASN A 216 -19.91 20.39 18.83
C ASN A 216 -20.50 21.66 18.20
N GLU A 217 -20.37 21.85 16.88
CA GLU A 217 -20.88 23.02 16.17
C GLU A 217 -22.35 22.92 15.75
N GLN A 218 -22.87 21.71 15.58
CA GLN A 218 -24.20 21.49 14.96
C GLN A 218 -25.29 20.99 15.89
N ASP A 219 -24.98 20.78 17.19
CA ASP A 219 -25.92 20.20 18.17
C ASP A 219 -26.51 18.83 17.75
N GLU A 220 -25.92 18.20 16.71
CA GLU A 220 -26.34 16.91 16.17
C GLU A 220 -25.52 15.77 16.77
N GLN A 221 -26.04 14.56 16.76
CA GLN A 221 -25.26 13.40 17.17
C GLN A 221 -24.10 13.16 16.18
N PRO A 222 -22.88 12.83 16.67
CA PRO A 222 -21.75 12.58 15.79
C PRO A 222 -22.12 11.51 14.75
N PRO A 223 -21.67 11.66 13.50
CA PRO A 223 -21.92 10.64 12.49
C PRO A 223 -21.35 9.32 12.99
N ALA A 224 -22.22 8.36 13.23
CA ALA A 224 -21.81 7.00 13.57
C ALA A 224 -21.09 6.36 12.39
N LEU A 225 -20.08 5.57 12.68
CA LEU A 225 -19.32 4.77 11.72
C LEU A 225 -19.61 3.27 11.96
N PRO A 226 -20.88 2.84 11.83
CA PRO A 226 -21.31 1.49 12.21
C PRO A 226 -20.73 0.40 11.31
N SER A 227 -20.28 0.77 10.11
CA SER A 227 -19.64 -0.14 9.17
C SER A 227 -18.23 -0.55 9.58
N LEU A 228 -17.50 0.30 10.32
CA LEU A 228 -16.15 -0.04 10.79
C LEU A 228 -16.20 -1.21 11.76
N ARG A 229 -15.51 -2.30 11.40
CA ARG A 229 -15.40 -3.50 12.24
C ARG A 229 -13.98 -3.78 12.72
N VAL A 230 -12.96 -3.35 11.94
CA VAL A 230 -11.54 -3.51 12.29
C VAL A 230 -10.81 -2.20 12.07
N VAL A 231 -10.07 -1.76 13.07
CA VAL A 231 -9.16 -0.61 13.00
C VAL A 231 -7.77 -1.07 13.42
N MET A 232 -6.88 -1.20 12.46
CA MET A 232 -5.48 -1.58 12.65
C MET A 232 -4.62 -0.33 12.75
N LEU A 233 -3.88 -0.21 13.85
CA LEU A 233 -2.98 0.92 14.12
C LEU A 233 -1.56 0.41 14.32
N SER A 234 -0.61 1.03 13.63
CA SER A 234 0.82 0.68 13.74
C SER A 234 1.73 1.83 13.40
N GLY A 235 3.03 1.63 13.55
CA GLY A 235 4.07 2.57 13.14
C GLY A 235 4.34 3.72 14.10
N ASP A 236 3.52 3.90 15.15
CA ASP A 236 3.73 4.91 16.17
C ASP A 236 3.05 4.52 17.49
N TRP A 237 3.26 5.34 18.53
CA TRP A 237 2.62 5.18 19.83
C TRP A 237 1.12 5.43 19.77
N ILE A 238 0.33 4.52 20.32
CA ILE A 238 -1.11 4.66 20.43
C ILE A 238 -1.45 5.24 21.81
N VAL A 239 -2.02 6.44 21.82
CA VAL A 239 -2.46 7.04 23.08
C VAL A 239 -3.61 6.22 23.67
N PRO A 240 -3.62 5.98 25.01
CA PRO A 240 -4.59 5.07 25.65
C PRO A 240 -6.07 5.46 25.46
N GLU A 241 -6.34 6.72 25.24
CA GLU A 241 -7.69 7.27 25.07
C GLU A 241 -8.25 7.03 23.66
N LEU A 242 -7.40 6.81 22.65
CA LEU A 242 -7.80 6.71 21.26
C LEU A 242 -8.82 5.58 21.00
N PRO A 243 -8.68 4.36 21.55
CA PRO A 243 -9.68 3.31 21.39
C PRO A 243 -11.03 3.66 22.05
N GLN A 244 -11.03 4.42 23.16
CA GLN A 244 -12.28 4.85 23.81
C GLN A 244 -13.00 5.92 22.98
N ARG A 245 -12.24 6.87 22.40
CA ARG A 245 -12.78 7.88 21.50
C ARG A 245 -13.38 7.22 20.25
N LEU A 246 -12.67 6.27 19.65
CA LEU A 246 -13.17 5.51 18.49
C LEU A 246 -14.51 4.84 18.79
N ARG A 247 -14.67 4.20 19.95
CA ARG A 247 -15.92 3.50 20.32
C ARG A 247 -17.15 4.39 20.37
N ARG A 248 -17.01 5.70 20.57
CA ARG A 248 -18.15 6.64 20.54
C ARG A 248 -18.77 6.74 19.14
N PHE A 249 -17.98 6.58 18.09
CA PHE A 249 -18.38 6.73 16.70
C PHE A 249 -18.51 5.40 15.96
N ALA A 250 -17.69 4.42 16.33
CA ALA A 250 -17.64 3.09 15.75
C ALA A 250 -17.76 2.01 16.86
N PRO A 251 -18.95 1.81 17.45
CA PRO A 251 -19.12 0.91 18.59
C PRO A 251 -18.80 -0.56 18.27
N ASN A 252 -18.89 -0.95 16.99
CA ASN A 252 -18.59 -2.30 16.53
C ASN A 252 -17.12 -2.51 16.14
N ALA A 253 -16.29 -1.46 16.16
CA ALA A 253 -14.92 -1.53 15.72
C ALA A 253 -14.00 -2.23 16.73
N HIS A 254 -13.26 -3.22 16.24
CA HIS A 254 -12.15 -3.84 16.97
C HIS A 254 -10.87 -3.03 16.69
N CYS A 255 -10.38 -2.29 17.68
CA CYS A 255 -9.12 -1.57 17.59
C CYS A 255 -7.97 -2.52 17.92
N VAL A 256 -7.05 -2.70 16.98
CA VAL A 256 -5.90 -3.59 17.08
C VAL A 256 -4.62 -2.77 17.00
N ALA A 257 -3.75 -2.93 17.99
CA ALA A 257 -2.40 -2.43 17.98
C ALA A 257 -1.49 -3.47 17.30
N SER A 258 -0.94 -3.13 16.13
CA SER A 258 0.08 -3.94 15.49
C SER A 258 1.44 -3.33 15.81
N GLY A 259 2.15 -3.90 16.77
CA GLY A 259 3.40 -3.35 17.28
C GLY A 259 4.51 -3.34 16.22
N GLY A 260 5.19 -2.21 16.07
CA GLY A 260 6.40 -2.04 15.30
C GLY A 260 7.14 -0.82 15.80
N GLY A 261 8.22 -1.01 16.58
CA GLY A 261 9.17 0.06 16.86
C GLY A 261 9.93 0.45 15.61
N HIS A 262 10.47 1.67 15.58
CA HIS A 262 11.27 2.18 14.47
C HIS A 262 12.28 1.15 13.95
N GLY A 263 12.11 0.71 12.71
CA GLY A 263 13.07 -0.15 11.99
C GLY A 263 12.72 -1.63 11.87
N SER A 264 11.64 -2.10 12.51
CA SER A 264 11.09 -3.43 12.25
C SER A 264 9.69 -3.25 11.71
N GLY A 265 9.56 -3.33 10.39
CA GLY A 265 8.29 -3.19 9.72
C GLY A 265 7.24 -4.14 10.33
N TYR A 266 5.99 -3.88 10.06
CA TYR A 266 4.80 -4.68 10.33
C TYR A 266 5.01 -6.20 10.23
N LEU A 267 6.11 -6.59 9.61
CA LEU A 267 6.53 -7.94 9.24
C LEU A 267 7.18 -8.78 10.35
N VAL A 268 7.67 -8.20 11.44
CA VAL A 268 8.58 -8.93 12.35
C VAL A 268 7.90 -9.65 13.50
N GLN A 269 6.67 -9.32 13.88
CA GLN A 269 6.01 -9.94 15.04
C GLN A 269 5.10 -11.15 14.75
N LEU A 270 4.90 -11.53 13.48
CA LEU A 270 4.03 -12.65 13.11
C LEU A 270 4.78 -13.86 12.52
N LEU A 271 6.06 -14.03 12.85
CA LEU A 271 6.81 -15.24 12.46
C LEU A 271 6.37 -16.43 13.31
N ASP A 272 5.27 -17.05 12.96
CA ASP A 272 4.99 -18.43 13.34
C ASP A 272 5.57 -19.38 12.29
N SER A 273 6.55 -20.16 12.70
CA SER A 273 7.54 -20.91 11.91
C SER A 273 6.98 -22.14 11.16
N ARG A 274 5.70 -22.21 10.80
CA ARG A 274 5.04 -23.45 10.36
C ARG A 274 4.46 -23.48 8.94
N TYR A 275 4.79 -22.56 8.03
CA TYR A 275 4.24 -22.61 6.68
C TYR A 275 5.29 -22.69 5.57
N SER A 276 5.19 -23.77 4.80
CA SER A 276 5.93 -24.01 3.54
C SER A 276 5.41 -23.06 2.43
N ALA A 277 6.24 -22.10 2.03
CA ALA A 277 5.90 -20.94 1.20
C ALA A 277 5.63 -21.20 -0.30
N ASN A 278 5.71 -22.45 -0.79
CA ASN A 278 5.88 -22.70 -2.22
C ASN A 278 4.61 -22.74 -3.11
N ARG A 279 3.42 -22.52 -2.59
CA ARG A 279 2.17 -22.60 -3.39
C ARG A 279 1.28 -21.35 -3.38
N VAL A 280 1.61 -20.33 -2.61
CA VAL A 280 0.63 -19.32 -2.18
C VAL A 280 0.63 -18.04 -3.01
N VAL A 281 1.79 -17.61 -3.52
CA VAL A 281 1.93 -16.31 -4.22
C VAL A 281 1.07 -16.20 -5.47
N LEU A 282 1.01 -17.25 -6.27
CA LEU A 282 0.19 -17.29 -7.49
C LEU A 282 -1.32 -17.32 -7.22
N GLY A 283 -1.75 -17.95 -6.13
CA GLY A 283 -3.16 -18.02 -5.76
C GLY A 283 -3.75 -16.69 -5.31
N ALA A 284 -2.98 -15.89 -4.57
CA ALA A 284 -3.41 -14.58 -4.10
C ALA A 284 -3.48 -13.57 -5.24
N LEU A 285 -2.44 -13.49 -6.09
CA LEU A 285 -2.45 -12.65 -7.29
C LEU A 285 -3.51 -13.07 -8.31
N ARG A 286 -3.72 -14.36 -8.54
CA ARG A 286 -4.78 -14.84 -9.44
C ARG A 286 -6.17 -14.48 -8.96
N ARG A 287 -6.44 -14.49 -7.63
CA ARG A 287 -7.72 -14.07 -7.06
C ARG A 287 -7.95 -12.57 -7.10
N ALA A 288 -6.88 -11.77 -7.02
CA ALA A 288 -6.97 -10.31 -7.11
C ALA A 288 -7.18 -9.81 -8.56
N ILE A 289 -6.97 -10.68 -9.56
CA ILE A 289 -6.92 -10.33 -10.99
C ILE A 289 -8.07 -11.00 -11.79
N ALA A 290 -8.72 -12.01 -11.24
CA ALA A 290 -9.92 -12.63 -11.80
C ALA A 290 -11.18 -11.84 -11.45
#